data_0a143eb80932ccec2811e3d83513439f
#
_entry.id   0a143eb80932ccec2811e3d83513439f
#
_cell.length_a   1.000
_cell.length_b   1.000
_cell.length_c   1.000
_cell.angle_alpha   90.00
_cell.angle_beta   90.00
_cell.angle_gamma   90.00
#
_symmetry.space_group_name_H-M   'P 1'
#
loop_
_entity.id
_entity.type
_entity.pdbx_description
1 polymer ?
#
loop_
_entity_poly.entity_id
_entity_poly.type
_entity_poly.pdbx_seq_one_letter_code
_entity_poly.pdbx_strand_id
1 'polypeptide(L)'
;MANRSETRDGQLDPDLSAIMSERRRLINLAYRLLGSLSDAEDVVQETYVRWYAMDPSRRDAVESPGAWLTTVAGRICLNLLGSARARRERYVGEWLPEPLPERREWTDGVTADPADRITLDESVDMAFLVVLESMTPVERVAFILHDVFRYAFAEVAVIVGRSPAACRQLASSARRRVRESQVPAGPTSAQAGIVRDFKEAWAAKDVSALVGLLDPEATVVADGGGLAGALRRPITGRERLADVCLNVARLAPDQTLLERTVNGRPGLVAQQDGVTVTVFAFRVAGGRITHIWAMRNPEKLRPWTDGDRGGVRVSAGRRGDLPVGR
;
A
#
# COMPACT_ATOMS: atom_id res chain seq x y z
N MET A 1 6.76 -41.65 27.13
CA MET A 1 6.98 -40.53 26.20
C MET A 1 5.70 -40.35 25.39
N ALA A 2 4.83 -39.47 25.82
CA ALA A 2 3.49 -39.31 25.26
C ALA A 2 3.48 -38.03 24.37
N ASN A 3 3.18 -38.28 23.12
CA ASN A 3 2.94 -37.29 22.07
C ASN A 3 1.67 -36.50 22.45
N ARG A 4 1.84 -35.19 22.77
CA ARG A 4 0.75 -34.24 22.99
C ARG A 4 0.66 -33.32 21.81
N SER A 5 0.02 -33.76 20.74
CA SER A 5 -0.36 -32.86 19.67
C SER A 5 -1.46 -33.49 18.80
N GLU A 6 -2.68 -33.59 19.37
CA GLU A 6 -3.93 -33.71 18.61
C GLU A 6 -5.07 -33.38 19.54
N THR A 7 -5.42 -32.10 19.67
CA THR A 7 -6.73 -31.69 20.17
C THR A 7 -7.71 -31.69 18.99
N ARG A 8 -8.67 -32.62 19.05
CA ARG A 8 -9.89 -32.65 18.22
C ARG A 8 -10.70 -31.41 18.50
N ASP A 9 -11.07 -30.75 17.43
CA ASP A 9 -11.94 -29.61 17.14
C ASP A 9 -11.09 -28.46 16.63
N GLY A 10 -11.43 -27.98 15.43
CA GLY A 10 -10.73 -26.94 14.65
C GLY A 10 -10.59 -25.57 15.34
N GLN A 11 -10.40 -25.56 16.63
CA GLN A 11 -10.13 -24.39 17.46
C GLN A 11 -8.61 -24.31 17.62
N LEU A 12 -8.01 -23.30 16.94
CA LEU A 12 -6.59 -22.96 17.13
C LEU A 12 -6.31 -22.77 18.62
N ASP A 13 -5.15 -23.25 19.07
CA ASP A 13 -4.63 -23.00 20.41
C ASP A 13 -4.76 -21.49 20.72
N PRO A 14 -5.35 -21.09 21.85
CA PRO A 14 -5.53 -19.68 22.22
C PRO A 14 -4.23 -18.86 22.12
N ASP A 15 -3.09 -19.46 22.47
CA ASP A 15 -1.78 -18.82 22.38
C ASP A 15 -1.37 -18.59 20.91
N LEU A 16 -1.64 -19.55 20.03
CA LEU A 16 -1.38 -19.40 18.60
C LEU A 16 -2.29 -18.34 17.97
N SER A 17 -3.57 -18.32 18.35
CA SER A 17 -4.52 -17.29 17.89
C SER A 17 -4.11 -15.88 18.32
N ALA A 18 -3.62 -15.71 19.55
CA ALA A 18 -3.12 -14.45 20.07
C ALA A 18 -1.88 -13.98 19.31
N ILE A 19 -0.90 -14.88 19.07
CA ILE A 19 0.31 -14.59 18.30
C ILE A 19 -0.04 -14.19 16.86
N MET A 20 -0.99 -14.88 16.22
CA MET A 20 -1.44 -14.58 14.87
C MET A 20 -2.20 -13.24 14.78
N SER A 21 -2.95 -12.89 15.81
CA SER A 21 -3.61 -11.58 15.91
C SER A 21 -2.59 -10.45 16.02
N GLU A 22 -1.56 -10.60 16.84
CA GLU A 22 -0.47 -9.61 16.95
C GLU A 22 0.34 -9.51 15.66
N ARG A 23 0.64 -10.61 14.96
CA ARG A 23 1.32 -10.58 13.67
C ARG A 23 0.59 -9.69 12.67
N ARG A 24 -0.72 -9.88 12.51
CA ARG A 24 -1.55 -9.05 11.61
C ARG A 24 -1.51 -7.58 11.98
N ARG A 25 -1.63 -7.28 13.27
CA ARG A 25 -1.57 -5.91 13.77
C ARG A 25 -0.22 -5.25 13.48
N LEU A 26 0.87 -5.98 13.67
CA LEU A 26 2.23 -5.49 13.39
C LEU A 26 2.46 -5.26 11.88
N ILE A 27 2.00 -6.16 11.01
CA ILE A 27 2.07 -5.96 9.55
C ILE A 27 1.26 -4.72 9.14
N ASN A 28 0.03 -4.56 9.66
CA ASN A 28 -0.79 -3.39 9.40
C ASN A 28 -0.11 -2.08 9.84
N LEU A 29 0.52 -2.10 11.01
CA LEU A 29 1.28 -0.95 11.51
C LEU A 29 2.47 -0.64 10.60
N ALA A 30 3.30 -1.64 10.30
CA ALA A 30 4.51 -1.48 9.52
C ALA A 30 4.21 -1.07 8.07
N TYR A 31 3.18 -1.65 7.44
CA TYR A 31 2.77 -1.27 6.09
C TYR A 31 2.30 0.20 6.02
N ARG A 32 1.49 0.68 6.98
CA ARG A 32 1.10 2.11 7.03
C ARG A 32 2.29 3.03 7.24
N LEU A 33 3.29 2.58 7.97
CA LEU A 33 4.51 3.36 8.21
C LEU A 33 5.45 3.36 7.01
N LEU A 34 5.63 2.23 6.33
CA LEU A 34 6.66 2.05 5.31
C LEU A 34 6.14 2.15 3.88
N GLY A 35 4.85 1.85 3.66
CA GLY A 35 4.22 1.84 2.33
C GLY A 35 4.68 0.67 1.44
N SER A 36 5.31 -0.36 2.03
CA SER A 36 5.77 -1.57 1.36
C SER A 36 5.39 -2.78 2.19
N LEU A 37 4.80 -3.79 1.56
CA LEU A 37 4.40 -5.02 2.22
C LEU A 37 5.63 -5.87 2.58
N SER A 38 6.60 -5.98 1.68
CA SER A 38 7.83 -6.73 1.94
C SER A 38 8.63 -6.15 3.10
N ASP A 39 8.80 -4.81 3.14
CA ASP A 39 9.45 -4.15 4.28
C ASP A 39 8.65 -4.38 5.58
N ALA A 40 7.32 -4.41 5.52
CA ALA A 40 6.48 -4.66 6.69
C ALA A 40 6.63 -6.10 7.21
N GLU A 41 6.72 -7.08 6.32
CA GLU A 41 6.99 -8.48 6.67
C GLU A 41 8.37 -8.64 7.30
N ASP A 42 9.39 -8.00 6.75
CA ASP A 42 10.76 -8.01 7.30
C ASP A 42 10.81 -7.40 8.71
N VAL A 43 10.09 -6.29 8.95
CA VAL A 43 9.97 -5.69 10.29
C VAL A 43 9.34 -6.65 11.28
N VAL A 44 8.28 -7.32 10.88
CA VAL A 44 7.59 -8.27 11.75
C VAL A 44 8.48 -9.47 12.04
N GLN A 45 9.14 -10.02 11.04
CA GLN A 45 10.09 -11.11 11.21
C GLN A 45 11.22 -10.72 12.18
N GLU A 46 11.85 -9.58 11.98
CA GLU A 46 12.92 -9.06 12.85
C GLU A 46 12.41 -8.82 14.28
N THR A 47 11.16 -8.37 14.44
CA THR A 47 10.54 -8.16 15.74
C THR A 47 10.39 -9.49 16.49
N TYR A 48 9.95 -10.55 15.82
CA TYR A 48 9.84 -11.88 16.41
C TYR A 48 11.21 -12.52 16.68
N VAL A 49 12.20 -12.34 15.79
CA VAL A 49 13.58 -12.79 16.05
C VAL A 49 14.08 -12.19 17.36
N ARG A 50 13.88 -10.90 17.60
CA ARG A 50 14.27 -10.26 18.87
C ARG A 50 13.49 -10.76 20.08
N TRP A 51 12.21 -11.06 19.91
CA TRP A 51 11.38 -11.61 20.96
C TRP A 51 11.85 -12.99 21.41
N TYR A 52 12.12 -13.88 20.47
CA TYR A 52 12.54 -15.25 20.76
C TYR A 52 14.03 -15.36 21.16
N ALA A 53 14.85 -14.41 20.76
CA ALA A 53 16.25 -14.32 21.21
C ALA A 53 16.39 -13.79 22.65
N MET A 54 15.31 -13.28 23.25
CA MET A 54 15.30 -12.83 24.64
C MET A 54 15.36 -14.02 25.59
N ASP A 55 16.11 -13.86 26.69
CA ASP A 55 16.15 -14.84 27.76
C ASP A 55 14.72 -15.16 28.26
N PRO A 56 14.36 -16.45 28.44
CA PRO A 56 13.03 -16.83 28.89
C PRO A 56 12.56 -16.08 30.14
N SER A 57 13.41 -15.92 31.14
CA SER A 57 13.07 -15.23 32.39
C SER A 57 12.74 -13.75 32.18
N ARG A 58 13.40 -13.10 31.22
CA ARG A 58 13.10 -11.72 30.83
C ARG A 58 11.82 -11.62 30.01
N ARG A 59 11.58 -12.61 29.15
CA ARG A 59 10.36 -12.67 28.33
C ARG A 59 9.12 -12.89 29.20
N ASP A 60 9.22 -13.78 30.20
CA ASP A 60 8.14 -14.07 31.16
C ASP A 60 7.87 -12.87 32.10
N ALA A 61 8.86 -11.99 32.31
CA ALA A 61 8.71 -10.74 33.06
C ALA A 61 8.05 -9.59 32.26
N VAL A 62 7.78 -9.78 30.95
CA VAL A 62 7.10 -8.76 30.13
C VAL A 62 5.61 -8.79 30.40
N GLU A 63 5.08 -7.78 31.07
CA GLU A 63 3.65 -7.67 31.44
C GLU A 63 2.73 -7.65 30.20
N SER A 64 3.16 -7.05 29.10
CA SER A 64 2.39 -6.94 27.86
C SER A 64 3.24 -7.26 26.63
N PRO A 65 3.24 -8.54 26.17
CA PRO A 65 3.96 -8.93 24.95
C PRO A 65 3.61 -8.11 23.73
N GLY A 66 2.31 -7.83 23.49
CA GLY A 66 1.85 -7.01 22.36
C GLY A 66 2.38 -5.57 22.38
N ALA A 67 2.44 -4.92 23.55
CA ALA A 67 3.02 -3.59 23.70
C ALA A 67 4.54 -3.59 23.44
N TRP A 68 5.24 -4.64 23.92
CA TRP A 68 6.66 -4.82 23.64
C TRP A 68 6.94 -5.00 22.15
N LEU A 69 6.20 -5.92 21.49
CA LEU A 69 6.31 -6.19 20.06
C LEU A 69 6.05 -4.91 19.24
N THR A 70 5.00 -4.16 19.57
CA THR A 70 4.70 -2.88 18.91
C THR A 70 5.81 -1.86 19.11
N THR A 71 6.40 -1.78 20.32
CA THR A 71 7.51 -0.88 20.62
C THR A 71 8.73 -1.21 19.76
N VAL A 72 9.07 -2.48 19.64
CA VAL A 72 10.21 -2.92 18.82
C VAL A 72 9.94 -2.67 17.34
N ALA A 73 8.79 -3.09 16.82
CA ALA A 73 8.39 -2.88 15.43
C ALA A 73 8.38 -1.38 15.08
N GLY A 74 7.79 -0.54 15.94
CA GLY A 74 7.76 0.92 15.74
C GLY A 74 9.15 1.56 15.66
N ARG A 75 10.10 1.10 16.48
CA ARG A 75 11.51 1.56 16.44
C ARG A 75 12.23 1.10 15.17
N ILE A 76 12.01 -0.14 14.75
CA ILE A 76 12.56 -0.66 13.48
C ILE A 76 12.01 0.18 12.32
N CYS A 77 10.70 0.40 12.26
CA CYS A 77 10.07 1.24 11.23
C CYS A 77 10.65 2.66 11.23
N LEU A 78 10.82 3.29 12.40
CA LEU A 78 11.38 4.63 12.51
C LEU A 78 12.79 4.71 11.94
N ASN A 79 13.65 3.72 12.22
CA ASN A 79 15.00 3.62 11.68
C ASN A 79 14.98 3.41 10.16
N LEU A 80 14.11 2.53 9.67
CA LEU A 80 13.96 2.29 8.24
C LEU A 80 13.47 3.54 7.50
N LEU A 81 12.52 4.29 8.04
CA LEU A 81 12.05 5.55 7.47
C LEU A 81 13.17 6.59 7.38
N GLY A 82 14.04 6.66 8.39
CA GLY A 82 15.22 7.53 8.35
C GLY A 82 16.18 7.19 7.20
N SER A 83 16.45 5.90 7.00
CA SER A 83 17.31 5.41 5.89
C SER A 83 16.60 5.40 4.54
N ALA A 84 15.26 5.17 4.51
CA ALA A 84 14.46 5.16 3.30
C ALA A 84 14.42 6.53 2.63
N ARG A 85 14.43 7.62 3.41
CA ARG A 85 14.51 8.97 2.86
C ARG A 85 15.75 9.14 1.99
N ALA A 86 16.90 8.71 2.46
CA ALA A 86 18.16 8.75 1.69
C ALA A 86 18.15 7.80 0.49
N ARG A 87 17.42 6.66 0.57
CA ARG A 87 17.24 5.74 -0.56
C ARG A 87 16.28 6.30 -1.60
N ARG A 88 15.22 7.00 -1.19
CA ARG A 88 14.24 7.65 -2.10
C ARG A 88 14.84 8.82 -2.86
N GLU A 89 15.80 9.54 -2.29
CA GLU A 89 16.57 10.56 -3.00
C GLU A 89 17.38 9.98 -4.19
N ARG A 90 17.64 8.67 -4.19
CA ARG A 90 18.31 7.92 -5.27
C ARG A 90 17.35 7.10 -6.13
N TYR A 91 16.06 7.08 -5.78
CA TYR A 91 15.04 6.33 -6.50
C TYR A 91 14.81 6.92 -7.88
N VAL A 92 14.68 6.08 -8.89
CA VAL A 92 14.48 6.53 -10.26
C VAL A 92 12.99 6.77 -10.52
N GLY A 93 12.62 8.04 -10.65
CA GLY A 93 11.23 8.47 -10.85
C GLY A 93 10.49 8.74 -9.53
N GLU A 94 9.17 8.83 -9.62
CA GLU A 94 8.31 9.05 -8.46
C GLU A 94 8.12 7.76 -7.67
N TRP A 95 8.22 7.86 -6.34
CA TRP A 95 7.97 6.73 -5.46
C TRP A 95 6.51 6.74 -4.97
N LEU A 96 5.82 5.64 -5.15
CA LEU A 96 4.47 5.42 -4.64
C LEU A 96 4.45 4.25 -3.64
N PRO A 97 3.57 4.28 -2.63
CA PRO A 97 3.29 3.11 -1.80
C PRO A 97 2.84 1.91 -2.65
N GLU A 98 3.14 0.72 -2.18
CA GLU A 98 2.77 -0.53 -2.82
C GLU A 98 1.24 -0.71 -2.79
N PRO A 99 0.56 -0.88 -3.94
CA PRO A 99 -0.87 -1.10 -3.97
C PRO A 99 -1.21 -2.54 -3.55
N LEU A 100 -2.22 -2.70 -2.71
CA LEU A 100 -2.69 -4.01 -2.27
C LEU A 100 -4.03 -4.36 -2.90
N PRO A 101 -4.17 -5.60 -3.43
CA PRO A 101 -5.44 -6.11 -3.95
C PRO A 101 -6.43 -6.45 -2.82
N GLU A 102 -7.71 -6.61 -3.17
CA GLU A 102 -8.71 -7.10 -2.24
C GLU A 102 -8.46 -8.56 -1.87
N ARG A 103 -8.79 -8.92 -0.65
CA ARG A 103 -8.60 -10.25 -0.05
C ARG A 103 -9.23 -11.42 -0.83
N ARG A 104 -10.30 -11.17 -1.60
CA ARG A 104 -10.99 -12.19 -2.40
C ARG A 104 -10.23 -12.59 -3.66
N GLU A 105 -9.37 -11.72 -4.14
CA GLU A 105 -8.60 -11.91 -5.38
C GLU A 105 -7.37 -12.81 -5.19
N TRP A 106 -7.04 -13.16 -3.94
CA TRP A 106 -5.92 -14.03 -3.57
C TRP A 106 -6.32 -15.50 -3.37
N THR A 107 -7.63 -15.86 -3.46
CA THR A 107 -8.15 -17.13 -2.99
C THR A 107 -8.34 -18.19 -4.08
N ASP A 108 -7.97 -17.95 -5.31
CA ASP A 108 -8.03 -18.98 -6.34
C ASP A 108 -6.75 -19.86 -6.29
N GLY A 109 -6.74 -20.82 -5.38
CA GLY A 109 -5.99 -22.05 -5.56
C GLY A 109 -4.78 -22.38 -4.69
N VAL A 110 -4.40 -21.57 -3.70
CA VAL A 110 -3.33 -21.96 -2.75
C VAL A 110 -3.80 -21.72 -1.32
N THR A 111 -3.59 -22.70 -0.47
CA THR A 111 -3.76 -22.66 1.00
C THR A 111 -2.86 -21.59 1.63
N ALA A 112 -3.16 -20.32 1.37
CA ALA A 112 -2.54 -19.24 2.13
C ALA A 112 -3.02 -19.35 3.57
N ASP A 113 -2.06 -19.41 4.48
CA ASP A 113 -2.30 -19.43 5.92
C ASP A 113 -3.33 -18.33 6.27
N PRO A 114 -4.44 -18.66 6.96
CA PRO A 114 -5.40 -17.66 7.43
C PRO A 114 -4.74 -16.50 8.20
N ALA A 115 -3.52 -16.70 8.73
CA ALA A 115 -2.70 -15.70 9.40
C ALA A 115 -2.07 -14.66 8.46
N ASP A 116 -1.82 -15.02 7.22
CA ASP A 116 -1.22 -14.11 6.23
C ASP A 116 -2.22 -13.12 5.64
N ARG A 117 -3.49 -13.24 6.06
CA ARG A 117 -4.58 -12.38 5.58
C ARG A 117 -4.55 -11.05 6.32
N ILE A 118 -3.87 -10.05 5.76
CA ILE A 118 -3.93 -8.67 6.25
C ILE A 118 -5.37 -8.19 6.15
N THR A 119 -6.06 -8.08 7.29
CA THR A 119 -7.32 -7.34 7.34
C THR A 119 -6.92 -5.87 7.29
N LEU A 120 -6.85 -5.32 6.07
CA LEU A 120 -6.75 -3.88 5.91
C LEU A 120 -8.11 -3.32 6.35
N ASP A 121 -8.14 -2.65 7.50
CA ASP A 121 -9.26 -1.80 7.86
C ASP A 121 -9.49 -0.80 6.73
N GLU A 122 -10.73 -0.37 6.54
CA GLU A 122 -11.21 0.50 5.46
C GLU A 122 -10.40 1.80 5.23
N SER A 123 -9.41 2.09 6.07
CA SER A 123 -8.68 3.35 6.14
C SER A 123 -7.33 3.39 5.43
N VAL A 124 -6.97 2.40 4.59
CA VAL A 124 -5.66 2.36 3.92
C VAL A 124 -5.78 2.65 2.43
N ASP A 125 -6.51 3.71 2.05
CA ASP A 125 -6.57 4.12 0.66
C ASP A 125 -5.22 4.71 0.19
N MET A 126 -4.97 4.68 -1.12
CA MET A 126 -3.72 5.17 -1.70
C MET A 126 -3.49 6.66 -1.40
N ALA A 127 -4.56 7.47 -1.38
CA ALA A 127 -4.47 8.89 -1.07
C ALA A 127 -3.92 9.13 0.35
N PHE A 128 -4.39 8.35 1.33
CA PHE A 128 -3.89 8.41 2.69
C PHE A 128 -2.41 8.02 2.77
N LEU A 129 -2.03 6.91 2.14
CA LEU A 129 -0.63 6.46 2.12
C LEU A 129 0.30 7.50 1.49
N VAL A 130 -0.12 8.11 0.38
CA VAL A 130 0.67 9.17 -0.29
C VAL A 130 0.81 10.40 0.60
N VAL A 131 -0.21 10.78 1.36
CA VAL A 131 -0.10 11.88 2.33
C VAL A 131 0.91 11.58 3.42
N LEU A 132 0.96 10.34 3.91
CA LEU A 132 1.96 9.92 4.90
C LEU A 132 3.39 10.12 4.38
N GLU A 133 3.62 10.00 3.07
CA GLU A 133 4.95 10.21 2.46
C GLU A 133 5.46 11.65 2.58
N SER A 134 4.56 12.62 2.72
CA SER A 134 4.91 14.03 2.93
C SER A 134 5.36 14.35 4.37
N MET A 135 5.20 13.39 5.30
CA MET A 135 5.53 13.57 6.71
C MET A 135 6.99 13.21 7.01
N THR A 136 7.56 13.85 8.03
CA THR A 136 8.82 13.37 8.60
C THR A 136 8.62 12.00 9.26
N PRO A 137 9.66 11.14 9.37
CA PRO A 137 9.56 9.85 10.01
C PRO A 137 8.91 9.90 11.40
N VAL A 138 9.31 10.86 12.23
CA VAL A 138 8.78 11.02 13.59
C VAL A 138 7.32 11.49 13.62
N GLU A 139 6.91 12.38 12.71
CA GLU A 139 5.50 12.81 12.56
C GLU A 139 4.63 11.62 12.17
N ARG A 140 5.07 10.85 11.17
CA ARG A 140 4.35 9.68 10.67
C ARG A 140 4.15 8.63 11.76
N VAL A 141 5.22 8.25 12.48
CA VAL A 141 5.15 7.27 13.56
C VAL A 141 4.25 7.76 14.69
N ALA A 142 4.40 9.03 15.14
CA ALA A 142 3.57 9.57 16.21
C ALA A 142 2.08 9.60 15.82
N PHE A 143 1.76 9.98 14.60
CA PHE A 143 0.40 10.03 14.09
C PHE A 143 -0.21 8.63 13.95
N ILE A 144 0.48 7.71 13.29
CA ILE A 144 -0.04 6.34 13.07
C ILE A 144 -0.26 5.63 14.39
N LEU A 145 0.70 5.66 15.31
CA LEU A 145 0.53 5.00 16.61
C LEU A 145 -0.62 5.58 17.42
N HIS A 146 -0.73 6.93 17.49
CA HIS A 146 -1.76 7.54 18.33
C HIS A 146 -3.13 7.60 17.65
N ASP A 147 -3.21 8.14 16.42
CA ASP A 147 -4.50 8.43 15.78
C ASP A 147 -5.14 7.18 15.15
N VAL A 148 -4.34 6.25 14.63
CA VAL A 148 -4.83 5.03 13.99
C VAL A 148 -4.88 3.85 14.99
N PHE A 149 -3.78 3.61 15.70
CA PHE A 149 -3.66 2.45 16.62
C PHE A 149 -4.02 2.75 18.07
N ARG A 150 -4.38 4.00 18.41
CA ARG A 150 -4.89 4.42 19.72
C ARG A 150 -3.93 4.28 20.89
N TYR A 151 -2.61 4.25 20.64
CA TYR A 151 -1.62 4.29 21.71
C TYR A 151 -1.62 5.62 22.44
N ALA A 152 -1.43 5.60 23.77
CA ALA A 152 -1.26 6.81 24.56
C ALA A 152 0.04 7.55 24.19
N PHE A 153 0.06 8.88 24.29
CA PHE A 153 1.28 9.64 23.97
C PHE A 153 2.49 9.28 24.83
N ALA A 154 2.27 8.74 26.03
CA ALA A 154 3.35 8.22 26.87
C ALA A 154 4.04 6.99 26.22
N GLU A 155 3.26 6.09 25.63
CA GLU A 155 3.77 4.90 24.92
C GLU A 155 4.45 5.30 23.61
N VAL A 156 3.82 6.22 22.85
CA VAL A 156 4.42 6.78 21.62
C VAL A 156 5.77 7.44 21.91
N ALA A 157 5.89 8.15 23.03
CA ALA A 157 7.11 8.81 23.47
C ALA A 157 8.28 7.85 23.67
N VAL A 158 8.01 6.66 24.21
CA VAL A 158 9.01 5.58 24.39
C VAL A 158 9.51 5.07 23.03
N ILE A 159 8.61 4.95 22.05
CA ILE A 159 8.96 4.46 20.70
C ILE A 159 9.77 5.52 19.94
N VAL A 160 9.28 6.75 19.94
CA VAL A 160 9.82 7.87 19.15
C VAL A 160 11.10 8.48 19.78
N GLY A 161 11.33 8.25 21.08
CA GLY A 161 12.45 8.85 21.81
C GLY A 161 12.28 10.36 22.01
N ARG A 162 11.05 10.82 22.27
CA ARG A 162 10.68 12.22 22.52
C ARG A 162 9.80 12.32 23.75
N SER A 163 9.54 13.56 24.22
CA SER A 163 8.57 13.76 25.31
C SER A 163 7.13 13.55 24.82
N PRO A 164 6.20 13.14 25.71
CA PRO A 164 4.77 13.03 25.34
C PRO A 164 4.19 14.33 24.77
N ALA A 165 4.64 15.49 25.27
CA ALA A 165 4.23 16.80 24.74
C ALA A 165 4.71 17.02 23.30
N ALA A 166 5.97 16.66 22.99
CA ALA A 166 6.50 16.71 21.64
C ALA A 166 5.75 15.76 20.69
N CYS A 167 5.43 14.54 21.13
CA CYS A 167 4.65 13.58 20.34
C CYS A 167 3.23 14.12 20.03
N ARG A 168 2.60 14.83 20.99
CA ARG A 168 1.31 15.48 20.75
C ARG A 168 1.40 16.57 19.68
N GLN A 169 2.47 17.37 19.66
CA GLN A 169 2.70 18.38 18.63
C GLN A 169 2.95 17.75 17.26
N LEU A 170 3.76 16.69 17.18
CA LEU A 170 4.02 15.94 15.96
C LEU A 170 2.73 15.36 15.36
N ALA A 171 1.91 14.69 16.17
CA ALA A 171 0.63 14.15 15.73
C ALA A 171 -0.35 15.27 15.30
N SER A 172 -0.34 16.42 15.96
CA SER A 172 -1.15 17.59 15.57
C SER A 172 -0.73 18.16 14.21
N SER A 173 0.57 18.28 13.95
CA SER A 173 1.11 18.68 12.64
C SER A 173 0.68 17.70 11.54
N ALA A 174 0.83 16.40 11.80
CA ALA A 174 0.41 15.35 10.87
C ALA A 174 -1.10 15.39 10.57
N ARG A 175 -1.96 15.53 11.59
CA ARG A 175 -3.41 15.67 11.41
C ARG A 175 -3.78 16.86 10.51
N ARG A 176 -3.08 17.97 10.65
CA ARG A 176 -3.31 19.15 9.79
C ARG A 176 -3.02 18.80 8.33
N ARG A 177 -1.88 18.16 8.02
CA ARG A 177 -1.54 17.72 6.67
C ARG A 177 -2.58 16.76 6.09
N VAL A 178 -3.04 15.78 6.89
CA VAL A 178 -4.10 14.86 6.49
C VAL A 178 -5.39 15.63 6.16
N ARG A 179 -5.81 16.58 6.99
CA ARG A 179 -7.02 17.39 6.75
C ARG A 179 -6.90 18.27 5.51
N GLU A 180 -5.75 18.90 5.31
CA GLU A 180 -5.49 19.75 4.13
C GLU A 180 -5.51 18.94 2.82
N SER A 181 -5.13 17.66 2.90
CA SER A 181 -5.16 16.75 1.75
C SER A 181 -6.51 16.03 1.57
N GLN A 182 -7.35 15.97 2.62
CA GLN A 182 -8.66 15.33 2.54
C GLN A 182 -9.69 16.27 1.90
N VAL A 183 -9.92 16.10 0.60
CA VAL A 183 -11.24 16.37 0.03
C VAL A 183 -12.13 15.17 0.41
N PRO A 184 -13.37 15.37 0.92
CA PRO A 184 -14.24 14.27 1.29
C PRO A 184 -14.35 13.28 0.12
N ALA A 185 -13.93 12.02 0.33
CA ALA A 185 -14.16 10.96 -0.63
C ALA A 185 -15.66 10.68 -0.69
N GLY A 186 -16.22 10.68 -1.89
CA GLY A 186 -17.61 10.26 -2.12
C GLY A 186 -17.83 8.79 -1.74
N PRO A 187 -19.11 8.33 -1.73
CA PRO A 187 -19.44 6.93 -1.50
C PRO A 187 -18.65 6.02 -2.45
N THR A 188 -18.21 4.86 -1.97
CA THR A 188 -17.42 3.88 -2.76
C THR A 188 -18.18 3.43 -4.02
N SER A 189 -19.51 3.31 -3.95
CA SER A 189 -20.36 2.98 -5.11
C SER A 189 -20.31 4.03 -6.22
N ALA A 190 -20.33 5.32 -5.86
CA ALA A 190 -20.20 6.40 -6.83
C ALA A 190 -18.81 6.42 -7.47
N GLN A 191 -17.76 6.14 -6.70
CA GLN A 191 -16.41 6.00 -7.22
C GLN A 191 -16.29 4.83 -8.20
N ALA A 192 -16.95 3.69 -7.93
CA ALA A 192 -16.95 2.53 -8.81
C ALA A 192 -17.55 2.86 -10.19
N GLY A 193 -18.65 3.63 -10.23
CA GLY A 193 -19.23 4.11 -11.49
C GLY A 193 -18.25 4.94 -12.31
N ILE A 194 -17.62 5.95 -11.68
CA ILE A 194 -16.67 6.83 -12.36
C ILE A 194 -15.44 6.06 -12.88
N VAL A 195 -14.92 5.09 -12.11
CA VAL A 195 -13.78 4.26 -12.54
C VAL A 195 -14.16 3.37 -13.72
N ARG A 196 -15.38 2.84 -13.74
CA ARG A 196 -15.92 2.08 -14.88
C ARG A 196 -16.05 2.94 -16.12
N ASP A 197 -16.69 4.12 -16.00
CA ASP A 197 -16.87 5.05 -17.11
C ASP A 197 -15.52 5.48 -17.68
N PHE A 198 -14.53 5.71 -16.81
CA PHE A 198 -13.15 6.02 -17.22
C PHE A 198 -12.50 4.86 -17.98
N LYS A 199 -12.68 3.60 -17.54
CA LYS A 199 -12.20 2.42 -18.25
C LYS A 199 -12.82 2.31 -19.64
N GLU A 200 -14.14 2.50 -19.73
CA GLU A 200 -14.89 2.44 -21.00
C GLU A 200 -14.45 3.54 -21.98
N ALA A 201 -14.33 4.78 -21.49
CA ALA A 201 -13.83 5.91 -22.29
C ALA A 201 -12.40 5.68 -22.79
N TRP A 202 -11.53 5.12 -21.94
CA TRP A 202 -10.16 4.77 -22.30
C TRP A 202 -10.11 3.67 -23.36
N ALA A 203 -10.86 2.59 -23.18
CA ALA A 203 -10.95 1.50 -24.15
C ALA A 203 -11.50 1.96 -25.51
N ALA A 204 -12.54 2.83 -25.49
CA ALA A 204 -13.11 3.43 -26.68
C ALA A 204 -12.21 4.52 -27.32
N LYS A 205 -11.14 4.95 -26.64
CA LYS A 205 -10.28 6.08 -27.06
C LYS A 205 -11.07 7.38 -27.19
N ASP A 206 -12.12 7.56 -26.40
CA ASP A 206 -12.99 8.74 -26.40
C ASP A 206 -12.37 9.85 -25.53
N VAL A 207 -11.69 10.79 -26.20
CA VAL A 207 -11.03 11.93 -25.54
C VAL A 207 -12.02 12.80 -24.77
N SER A 208 -13.19 13.05 -25.37
CA SER A 208 -14.20 13.94 -24.78
C SER A 208 -14.77 13.35 -23.50
N ALA A 209 -15.06 12.05 -23.48
CA ALA A 209 -15.52 11.34 -22.31
C ALA A 209 -14.43 11.33 -21.22
N LEU A 210 -13.15 11.03 -21.57
CA LEU A 210 -12.03 11.07 -20.62
C LEU A 210 -11.88 12.45 -19.97
N VAL A 211 -11.88 13.52 -20.76
CA VAL A 211 -11.78 14.91 -20.27
C VAL A 211 -12.95 15.27 -19.36
N GLY A 212 -14.16 14.77 -19.68
CA GLY A 212 -15.38 14.98 -18.87
C GLY A 212 -15.31 14.36 -17.47
N LEU A 213 -14.62 13.21 -17.35
CA LEU A 213 -14.47 12.46 -16.09
C LEU A 213 -13.33 12.99 -15.20
N LEU A 214 -12.39 13.74 -15.79
CA LEU A 214 -11.24 14.28 -15.09
C LEU A 214 -11.52 15.68 -14.54
N ASP A 215 -10.98 15.98 -13.35
CA ASP A 215 -10.93 17.34 -12.82
C ASP A 215 -10.00 18.20 -13.69
N PRO A 216 -10.26 19.53 -13.89
CA PRO A 216 -9.37 20.40 -14.64
C PRO A 216 -7.90 20.33 -14.19
N GLU A 217 -7.68 20.18 -12.87
CA GLU A 217 -6.35 20.07 -12.26
C GLU A 217 -5.97 18.61 -11.91
N ALA A 218 -6.63 17.63 -12.54
CA ALA A 218 -6.33 16.22 -12.30
C ALA A 218 -4.84 15.94 -12.51
N THR A 219 -4.28 15.10 -11.64
CA THR A 219 -2.85 14.75 -11.65
C THR A 219 -2.65 13.25 -11.77
N VAL A 220 -1.71 12.82 -12.62
CA VAL A 220 -1.24 11.44 -12.67
C VAL A 220 0.21 11.35 -12.20
N VAL A 221 0.47 10.38 -11.33
CA VAL A 221 1.81 10.02 -10.85
C VAL A 221 2.05 8.55 -11.20
N ALA A 222 3.22 8.22 -11.74
CA ALA A 222 3.54 6.85 -12.10
C ALA A 222 4.88 6.42 -11.49
N ASP A 223 4.88 5.24 -10.87
CA ASP A 223 6.06 4.61 -10.29
C ASP A 223 6.47 3.38 -11.11
N GLY A 224 7.61 3.46 -11.79
CA GLY A 224 8.23 2.36 -12.53
C GLY A 224 9.46 1.76 -11.86
N GLY A 225 9.95 2.37 -10.78
CA GLY A 225 11.14 1.91 -10.04
C GLY A 225 12.45 1.93 -10.84
N GLY A 226 12.47 2.59 -12.00
CA GLY A 226 13.58 2.49 -12.94
C GLY A 226 13.64 1.15 -13.70
N LEU A 227 12.73 0.20 -13.40
CA LEU A 227 12.66 -1.15 -13.99
C LEU A 227 11.62 -1.23 -15.11
N ALA A 228 10.58 -0.41 -15.04
CA ALA A 228 9.56 -0.29 -16.06
C ALA A 228 9.45 1.17 -16.55
N GLY A 229 9.09 1.35 -17.83
CA GLY A 229 8.83 2.67 -18.36
C GLY A 229 7.65 3.35 -17.62
N ALA A 230 7.88 4.53 -17.07
CA ALA A 230 6.89 5.32 -16.34
C ALA A 230 7.11 6.81 -16.58
N LEU A 231 6.12 7.63 -16.22
CA LEU A 231 6.25 9.07 -16.24
C LEU A 231 7.38 9.48 -15.28
N ARG A 232 8.29 10.30 -15.76
CA ARG A 232 9.42 10.78 -14.95
C ARG A 232 9.02 11.82 -13.90
N ARG A 233 7.89 12.49 -14.13
CA ARG A 233 7.33 13.56 -13.27
C ARG A 233 5.81 13.49 -13.32
N PRO A 234 5.12 13.97 -12.29
CA PRO A 234 3.68 14.12 -12.31
C PRO A 234 3.22 14.95 -13.51
N ILE A 235 2.11 14.55 -14.12
CA ILE A 235 1.44 15.33 -15.17
C ILE A 235 0.15 15.88 -14.59
N THR A 236 -0.09 17.17 -14.76
CA THR A 236 -1.29 17.88 -14.32
C THR A 236 -2.06 18.43 -15.51
N GLY A 237 -3.38 18.40 -15.42
CA GLY A 237 -4.33 18.89 -16.42
C GLY A 237 -5.02 17.76 -17.17
N ARG A 238 -6.35 17.82 -17.20
CA ARG A 238 -7.21 16.75 -17.75
C ARG A 238 -6.95 16.45 -19.22
N GLU A 239 -6.68 17.46 -20.05
CA GLU A 239 -6.38 17.29 -21.48
C GLU A 239 -5.07 16.49 -21.67
N ARG A 240 -4.03 16.86 -20.92
CA ARG A 240 -2.75 16.12 -20.93
C ARG A 240 -2.89 14.68 -20.42
N LEU A 241 -3.74 14.47 -19.40
CA LEU A 241 -4.01 13.14 -18.90
C LEU A 241 -4.74 12.28 -19.93
N ALA A 242 -5.73 12.84 -20.63
CA ALA A 242 -6.40 12.16 -21.72
C ALA A 242 -5.43 11.75 -22.83
N ASP A 243 -4.51 12.65 -23.21
CA ASP A 243 -3.44 12.35 -24.19
C ASP A 243 -2.52 11.22 -23.71
N VAL A 244 -2.16 11.19 -22.41
CA VAL A 244 -1.37 10.08 -21.84
C VAL A 244 -2.12 8.75 -21.97
N CYS A 245 -3.41 8.71 -21.61
CA CYS A 245 -4.23 7.51 -21.74
C CYS A 245 -4.28 7.00 -23.19
N LEU A 246 -4.47 7.91 -24.15
CA LEU A 246 -4.48 7.56 -25.57
C LEU A 246 -3.13 7.05 -26.09
N ASN A 247 -2.05 7.67 -25.64
CA ASN A 247 -0.70 7.22 -26.01
C ASN A 247 -0.41 5.83 -25.44
N VAL A 248 -0.79 5.56 -24.19
CA VAL A 248 -0.68 4.20 -23.62
C VAL A 248 -1.52 3.20 -24.42
N ALA A 249 -2.77 3.53 -24.77
CA ALA A 249 -3.63 2.65 -25.57
C ALA A 249 -3.11 2.38 -26.99
N ARG A 250 -2.31 3.28 -27.55
CA ARG A 250 -1.63 3.08 -28.84
C ARG A 250 -0.40 2.20 -28.72
N LEU A 251 0.36 2.36 -27.64
CA LEU A 251 1.63 1.64 -27.43
C LEU A 251 1.41 0.21 -26.91
N ALA A 252 0.28 -0.04 -26.26
CA ALA A 252 -0.08 -1.35 -25.73
C ALA A 252 -1.53 -1.71 -26.15
N PRO A 253 -1.78 -1.99 -27.45
CA PRO A 253 -3.14 -2.25 -27.97
C PRO A 253 -3.76 -3.53 -27.42
N ASP A 254 -2.94 -4.50 -27.03
CA ASP A 254 -3.37 -5.81 -26.52
C ASP A 254 -3.54 -5.81 -24.99
N GLN A 255 -3.43 -4.63 -24.36
CA GLN A 255 -3.59 -4.51 -22.91
C GLN A 255 -5.06 -4.54 -22.52
N THR A 256 -5.39 -5.41 -21.56
CA THR A 256 -6.75 -5.52 -20.99
C THR A 256 -6.84 -4.74 -19.69
N LEU A 257 -7.88 -3.90 -19.56
CA LEU A 257 -8.19 -3.16 -18.33
C LEU A 257 -9.28 -3.89 -17.53
N LEU A 258 -8.96 -4.26 -16.31
CA LEU A 258 -9.86 -4.95 -15.38
C LEU A 258 -10.19 -4.05 -14.19
N GLU A 259 -11.48 -4.01 -13.80
CA GLU A 259 -11.89 -3.37 -12.54
C GLU A 259 -11.48 -4.25 -11.37
N ARG A 260 -10.77 -3.68 -10.41
CA ARG A 260 -10.31 -4.37 -9.20
C ARG A 260 -10.37 -3.42 -8.01
N THR A 261 -10.43 -3.99 -6.82
CA THR A 261 -10.26 -3.22 -5.59
C THR A 261 -8.77 -3.01 -5.32
N VAL A 262 -8.36 -1.76 -5.16
CA VAL A 262 -6.99 -1.34 -4.85
C VAL A 262 -7.01 -0.59 -3.52
N ASN A 263 -6.33 -1.12 -2.50
CA ASN A 263 -6.33 -0.53 -1.15
C ASN A 263 -7.76 -0.22 -0.63
N GLY A 264 -8.69 -1.15 -0.82
CA GLY A 264 -10.08 -1.01 -0.37
C GLY A 264 -10.94 -0.04 -1.18
N ARG A 265 -10.45 0.48 -2.32
CA ARG A 265 -11.18 1.39 -3.21
C ARG A 265 -11.25 0.86 -4.64
N PRO A 266 -12.29 1.21 -5.41
CA PRO A 266 -12.35 0.90 -6.83
C PRO A 266 -11.12 1.42 -7.58
N GLY A 267 -10.51 0.56 -8.37
CA GLY A 267 -9.32 0.84 -9.17
C GLY A 267 -9.31 0.02 -10.45
N LEU A 268 -8.24 0.11 -11.21
CA LEU A 268 -8.04 -0.65 -12.44
C LEU A 268 -6.71 -1.38 -12.41
N VAL A 269 -6.70 -2.54 -13.07
CA VAL A 269 -5.50 -3.32 -13.33
C VAL A 269 -5.36 -3.47 -14.84
N ALA A 270 -4.19 -3.13 -15.36
CA ALA A 270 -3.84 -3.41 -16.74
C ALA A 270 -3.04 -4.70 -16.81
N GLN A 271 -3.52 -5.64 -17.64
CA GLN A 271 -2.84 -6.91 -17.92
C GLN A 271 -2.38 -6.96 -19.36
N GLN A 272 -1.20 -7.53 -19.58
CA GLN A 272 -0.66 -7.89 -20.87
C GLN A 272 -0.34 -9.39 -20.86
N ASP A 273 -0.91 -10.14 -21.80
CA ASP A 273 -0.79 -11.60 -21.84
C ASP A 273 -1.18 -12.29 -20.51
N GLY A 274 -2.22 -11.77 -19.85
CA GLY A 274 -2.69 -12.26 -18.56
C GLY A 274 -1.82 -11.86 -17.35
N VAL A 275 -0.72 -11.13 -17.55
CA VAL A 275 0.18 -10.69 -16.48
C VAL A 275 -0.12 -9.23 -16.11
N THR A 276 -0.26 -8.95 -14.83
CA THR A 276 -0.45 -7.59 -14.34
C THR A 276 0.81 -6.75 -14.56
N VAL A 277 0.68 -5.66 -15.33
CA VAL A 277 1.77 -4.75 -15.68
C VAL A 277 1.58 -3.34 -15.13
N THR A 278 0.35 -2.99 -14.71
CA THR A 278 0.06 -1.70 -14.07
C THR A 278 -1.14 -1.83 -13.15
N VAL A 279 -1.07 -1.23 -11.99
CA VAL A 279 -2.20 -1.06 -11.06
C VAL A 279 -2.49 0.43 -10.92
N PHE A 280 -3.75 0.82 -11.09
CA PHE A 280 -4.22 2.20 -10.98
C PHE A 280 -5.10 2.36 -9.74
N ALA A 281 -4.70 3.26 -8.87
CA ALA A 281 -5.55 3.77 -7.81
C ALA A 281 -6.05 5.17 -8.17
N PHE A 282 -7.26 5.50 -7.73
CA PHE A 282 -7.94 6.74 -8.07
C PHE A 282 -8.36 7.51 -6.83
N ARG A 283 -8.30 8.83 -6.92
CA ARG A 283 -9.03 9.73 -6.02
C ARG A 283 -10.13 10.42 -6.77
N VAL A 284 -11.34 10.28 -6.28
CA VAL A 284 -12.53 10.92 -6.83
C VAL A 284 -13.05 11.92 -5.82
N ALA A 285 -13.28 13.14 -6.28
CA ALA A 285 -13.89 14.21 -5.49
C ALA A 285 -14.82 15.04 -6.38
N GLY A 286 -15.97 15.46 -5.86
CA GLY A 286 -16.94 16.24 -6.62
C GLY A 286 -17.42 15.55 -7.91
N GLY A 287 -17.47 14.21 -7.93
CA GLY A 287 -17.90 13.44 -9.10
C GLY A 287 -16.85 13.37 -10.23
N ARG A 288 -15.58 13.74 -9.98
CA ARG A 288 -14.48 13.72 -10.95
C ARG A 288 -13.24 13.08 -10.38
N ILE A 289 -12.41 12.52 -11.25
CA ILE A 289 -11.10 11.98 -10.89
C ILE A 289 -10.13 13.15 -10.72
N THR A 290 -9.60 13.32 -9.51
CA THR A 290 -8.61 14.35 -9.19
C THR A 290 -7.17 13.82 -9.20
N HIS A 291 -6.96 12.54 -8.86
CA HIS A 291 -5.64 11.93 -8.90
C HIS A 291 -5.72 10.50 -9.44
N ILE A 292 -4.69 10.13 -10.19
CA ILE A 292 -4.42 8.78 -10.65
C ILE A 292 -3.01 8.39 -10.20
N TRP A 293 -2.87 7.30 -9.49
CA TRP A 293 -1.59 6.70 -9.12
C TRP A 293 -1.40 5.41 -9.90
N ALA A 294 -0.39 5.36 -10.76
CA ALA A 294 -0.08 4.24 -11.63
C ALA A 294 1.17 3.51 -11.13
N MET A 295 1.00 2.35 -10.52
CA MET A 295 2.10 1.48 -10.12
C MET A 295 2.49 0.59 -11.28
N ARG A 296 3.76 0.69 -11.71
CA ARG A 296 4.37 -0.11 -12.77
C ARG A 296 5.64 -0.83 -12.32
N ASN A 297 6.14 -0.51 -11.12
CA ASN A 297 7.32 -1.18 -10.58
C ASN A 297 7.02 -2.68 -10.33
N PRO A 298 7.68 -3.62 -11.04
CA PRO A 298 7.39 -5.05 -10.95
C PRO A 298 7.66 -5.62 -9.54
N GLU A 299 8.58 -5.03 -8.77
CA GLU A 299 8.83 -5.45 -7.39
C GLU A 299 7.63 -5.16 -6.48
N LYS A 300 6.92 -4.04 -6.70
CA LYS A 300 5.73 -3.63 -5.96
C LYS A 300 4.43 -4.24 -6.52
N LEU A 301 4.50 -4.88 -7.68
CA LEU A 301 3.37 -5.60 -8.29
C LEU A 301 3.33 -7.08 -7.93
N ARG A 302 4.27 -7.61 -7.14
CA ARG A 302 4.29 -9.01 -6.71
C ARG A 302 2.95 -9.48 -6.12
N PRO A 303 2.26 -8.72 -5.23
CA PRO A 303 0.97 -9.13 -4.69
C PRO A 303 -0.14 -9.30 -5.75
N TRP A 304 0.06 -8.78 -6.97
CA TRP A 304 -0.88 -8.85 -8.09
C TRP A 304 -0.52 -9.91 -9.13
N THR A 305 0.67 -10.51 -9.04
CA THR A 305 1.19 -11.47 -10.02
C THR A 305 1.31 -12.89 -9.47
N ASP A 306 1.37 -13.06 -8.15
CA ASP A 306 1.55 -14.39 -7.54
C ASP A 306 0.28 -15.25 -7.61
N GLY A 307 -0.90 -14.68 -7.81
CA GLY A 307 -2.15 -15.39 -8.12
C GLY A 307 -2.24 -15.88 -9.58
N ASP A 308 -1.55 -15.24 -10.51
CA ASP A 308 -1.60 -15.55 -11.95
C ASP A 308 -0.67 -16.72 -12.37
N ARG A 309 0.23 -17.19 -11.51
CA ARG A 309 1.24 -18.21 -11.85
C ARG A 309 0.71 -19.64 -12.00
N GLY A 310 -0.60 -19.85 -11.93
CA GLY A 310 -1.22 -21.15 -12.15
C GLY A 310 -1.20 -21.66 -13.60
N GLY A 311 -0.73 -20.90 -14.59
CA GLY A 311 -0.97 -21.28 -15.99
C GLY A 311 0.07 -20.98 -17.08
N VAL A 312 1.08 -20.12 -16.90
CA VAL A 312 1.96 -19.78 -18.05
C VAL A 312 3.42 -19.62 -17.66
N ARG A 313 4.27 -20.44 -18.30
CA ARG A 313 5.72 -20.23 -18.33
C ARG A 313 6.03 -18.98 -19.17
N VAL A 314 6.57 -17.95 -18.53
CA VAL A 314 7.01 -16.74 -19.22
C VAL A 314 8.28 -17.02 -20.01
N SER A 315 8.19 -16.92 -21.34
CA SER A 315 9.35 -16.75 -22.20
C SER A 315 9.82 -15.30 -22.08
N ALA A 316 11.07 -15.09 -21.70
CA ALA A 316 11.69 -13.78 -21.64
C ALA A 316 11.76 -13.17 -23.06
N GLY A 317 10.89 -12.21 -23.36
CA GLY A 317 10.78 -11.55 -24.67
C GLY A 317 10.65 -10.04 -24.53
N ARG A 318 11.71 -9.37 -24.98
CA ARG A 318 11.85 -7.98 -25.43
C ARG A 318 11.34 -6.85 -24.54
N ARG A 319 12.28 -6.09 -24.01
CA ARG A 319 12.11 -4.76 -23.42
C ARG A 319 11.40 -3.82 -24.38
N GLY A 320 10.15 -3.49 -24.10
CA GLY A 320 9.45 -2.38 -24.74
C GLY A 320 9.75 -1.08 -24.01
N ASP A 321 10.78 -0.38 -24.44
CA ASP A 321 11.05 0.99 -23.96
C ASP A 321 9.97 1.91 -24.52
N LEU A 322 9.20 2.56 -23.64
CA LEU A 322 8.34 3.66 -24.03
C LEU A 322 9.22 4.86 -24.42
N PRO A 323 9.01 5.50 -25.59
CA PRO A 323 9.79 6.65 -25.96
C PRO A 323 9.48 7.84 -25.01
N VAL A 324 10.56 8.37 -24.46
CA VAL A 324 10.53 9.57 -23.62
C VAL A 324 10.30 10.75 -24.54
N GLY A 325 9.12 11.38 -24.48
CA GLY A 325 8.87 12.66 -25.13
C GLY A 325 9.83 13.72 -24.61
N ARG A 326 10.45 14.44 -25.52
CA ARG A 326 11.23 15.67 -25.27
C ARG A 326 10.33 16.81 -24.82
#